data_7c32fbbf7ae6ce0d49cefdbeb1b4fbbf
#
_entry.id   7c32fbbf7ae6ce0d49cefdbeb1b4fbbf
#
_cell.length_a   1.000
_cell.length_b   1.000
_cell.length_c   1.000
_cell.angle_alpha   90.00
_cell.angle_beta   90.00
_cell.angle_gamma   90.00
#
_symmetry.space_group_name_H-M   'P 1'
#
loop_
_entity.id
_entity.type
_entity.pdbx_description
1 polymer ?
#
loop_
_entity_poly.entity_id
_entity_poly.type
_entity_poly.pdbx_seq_one_letter_code
_entity_poly.pdbx_strand_id
1 'polypeptide(L)'
;MTTEELKNVKSNLVVDARGTACPGPLLAAKKAIGELESGEVMEILSADEGTKNDIPRWCDKVGHEYLGFFDEDSFSRLFLIKE
;
A
#
# COMPACT_ATOMS: atom_id res chain seq x y z
N MET A 1 3.44 -3.38 12.54
CA MET A 1 4.71 -2.62 12.55
C MET A 1 4.48 -1.22 13.06
N THR A 2 5.48 -0.65 13.72
CA THR A 2 5.41 0.75 14.16
C THR A 2 5.73 1.68 12.99
N THR A 3 5.45 2.97 13.17
CA THR A 3 5.76 3.98 12.15
C THR A 3 7.26 3.99 11.82
N GLU A 4 8.11 3.87 12.83
CA GLU A 4 9.56 3.86 12.60
C GLU A 4 10.00 2.64 11.79
N GLU A 5 9.42 1.48 12.08
CA GLU A 5 9.71 0.28 11.31
C GLU A 5 9.27 0.43 9.86
N LEU A 6 8.10 1.02 9.63
CA LEU A 6 7.60 1.26 8.28
C LEU A 6 8.49 2.23 7.50
N LYS A 7 9.02 3.25 8.18
CA LYS A 7 9.93 4.21 7.54
C LYS A 7 11.23 3.56 7.07
N ASN A 8 11.62 2.47 7.73
CA ASN A 8 12.84 1.72 7.39
C ASN A 8 12.59 0.60 6.38
N VAL A 9 11.33 0.33 6.04
CA VAL A 9 11.00 -0.70 5.04
C VAL A 9 11.47 -0.24 3.67
N LYS A 10 12.17 -1.12 2.97
CA LYS A 10 12.65 -0.84 1.63
C LYS A 10 11.64 -1.40 0.63
N SER A 11 10.89 -0.51 -0.01
CA SER A 11 9.89 -0.93 -0.98
C SER A 11 10.54 -1.27 -2.33
N ASN A 12 10.02 -2.31 -2.97
CA ASN A 12 10.46 -2.73 -4.30
C ASN A 12 9.70 -1.99 -5.39
N LEU A 13 8.49 -1.54 -5.09
CA LEU A 13 7.66 -0.81 -6.03
C LEU A 13 6.84 0.23 -5.27
N VAL A 14 6.84 1.46 -5.78
CA VAL A 14 6.03 2.55 -5.22
C VAL A 14 4.90 2.87 -6.18
N VAL A 15 3.67 2.78 -5.69
CA VAL A 15 2.47 3.12 -6.47
C VAL A 15 2.00 4.49 -6.00
N ASP A 16 2.19 5.50 -6.83
CA ASP A 16 1.76 6.86 -6.50
C ASP A 16 0.32 7.06 -6.97
N ALA A 17 -0.60 6.97 -6.03
CA ALA A 17 -2.03 7.16 -6.28
C ALA A 17 -2.55 8.44 -5.65
N ARG A 18 -1.66 9.38 -5.30
CA ARG A 18 -2.07 10.67 -4.78
C ARG A 18 -2.84 11.41 -5.87
N GLY A 19 -3.89 12.08 -5.50
CA GLY A 19 -4.73 12.78 -6.46
C GLY A 19 -5.87 11.96 -7.03
N THR A 20 -5.96 10.67 -6.69
CA THR A 20 -7.09 9.83 -7.05
C THR A 20 -7.93 9.52 -5.82
N ALA A 21 -9.24 9.41 -6.00
CA ALA A 21 -10.16 9.06 -4.93
C ALA A 21 -10.46 7.56 -4.95
N CYS A 22 -10.90 7.02 -3.82
CA CYS A 22 -11.32 5.63 -3.70
C CYS A 22 -12.41 5.33 -4.75
N PRO A 23 -12.30 4.21 -5.50
CA PRO A 23 -11.36 3.10 -5.31
C PRO A 23 -10.06 3.20 -6.14
N GLY A 24 -9.69 4.40 -6.61
CA GLY A 24 -8.53 4.60 -7.46
C GLY A 24 -7.24 4.00 -6.93
N PRO A 25 -6.84 4.29 -5.66
CA PRO A 25 -5.61 3.72 -5.09
C PRO A 25 -5.61 2.20 -5.04
N LEU A 26 -6.75 1.60 -4.69
CA LEU A 26 -6.89 0.15 -4.65
C LEU A 26 -6.74 -0.46 -6.04
N LEU A 27 -7.37 0.15 -7.04
CA LEU A 27 -7.28 -0.33 -8.42
C LEU A 27 -5.85 -0.21 -8.95
N ALA A 28 -5.16 0.87 -8.62
CA ALA A 28 -3.77 1.05 -9.00
C ALA A 28 -2.87 -0.01 -8.38
N ALA A 29 -3.10 -0.33 -7.11
CA ALA A 29 -2.35 -1.38 -6.41
C ALA A 29 -2.60 -2.75 -7.03
N LYS A 30 -3.85 -3.07 -7.32
CA LYS A 30 -4.21 -4.34 -7.96
C LYS A 30 -3.54 -4.51 -9.32
N LYS A 31 -3.47 -3.42 -10.09
CA LYS A 31 -2.84 -3.44 -11.39
C LYS A 31 -1.33 -3.62 -11.27
N ALA A 32 -0.71 -2.94 -10.32
CA ALA A 32 0.73 -2.94 -10.15
C ALA A 32 1.27 -4.21 -9.49
N ILE A 33 0.44 -4.93 -8.73
CA ILE A 33 0.90 -6.09 -7.97
C ILE A 33 1.50 -7.17 -8.86
N GLY A 34 1.08 -7.25 -10.11
CA GLY A 34 1.61 -8.21 -11.08
C GLY A 34 3.07 -7.96 -11.43
N GLU A 35 3.59 -6.78 -11.15
CA GLU A 35 4.99 -6.43 -11.43
C GLU A 35 5.94 -6.89 -10.32
N LEU A 36 5.38 -7.35 -9.20
CA LEU A 36 6.17 -7.82 -8.07
C LEU A 36 6.23 -9.33 -8.03
N GLU A 37 7.29 -9.84 -7.40
CA GLU A 37 7.43 -11.25 -7.10
C GLU A 37 7.07 -11.49 -5.64
N SER A 38 6.78 -12.75 -5.30
CA SER A 38 6.44 -13.12 -3.92
C SER A 38 7.54 -12.69 -2.96
N GLY A 39 7.15 -12.07 -1.87
CA GLY A 39 8.08 -11.57 -0.86
C GLY A 39 8.53 -10.14 -1.08
N GLU A 40 8.19 -9.53 -2.21
CA GLU A 40 8.55 -8.14 -2.47
C GLU A 40 7.54 -7.18 -1.85
N VAL A 41 8.02 -5.98 -1.54
CA VAL A 41 7.22 -4.96 -0.82
C VAL A 41 6.68 -3.92 -1.77
N MET A 42 5.38 -3.66 -1.66
CA MET A 42 4.71 -2.57 -2.38
C MET A 42 4.43 -1.43 -1.40
N GLU A 43 4.74 -0.22 -1.82
CA GLU A 43 4.39 1.00 -1.10
C GLU A 43 3.35 1.76 -1.91
N ILE A 44 2.24 2.15 -1.27
CA ILE A 44 1.15 2.88 -1.94
C ILE A 44 1.05 4.26 -1.32
N LEU A 45 1.09 5.29 -2.16
CA LEU A 45 0.91 6.67 -1.72
C LEU A 45 -0.52 7.10 -2.03
N SER A 46 -1.28 7.50 -1.01
CA SER A 46 -2.68 7.89 -1.19
C SER A 46 -3.06 9.02 -0.25
N ALA A 47 -3.84 9.95 -0.76
CA ALA A 47 -4.43 11.03 0.04
C ALA A 47 -5.88 10.72 0.44
N ASP A 48 -6.41 9.57 0.05
CA ASP A 48 -7.80 9.17 0.34
C ASP A 48 -7.84 8.28 1.58
N GLU A 49 -8.63 8.69 2.57
CA GLU A 49 -8.78 7.94 3.82
C GLU A 49 -9.37 6.55 3.62
N GLY A 50 -10.22 6.36 2.59
CA GLY A 50 -10.79 5.05 2.27
C GLY A 50 -9.75 4.01 1.95
N THR A 51 -8.59 4.42 1.45
CA THR A 51 -7.49 3.51 1.11
C THR A 51 -7.00 2.75 2.34
N LYS A 52 -7.04 3.39 3.51
CA LYS A 52 -6.60 2.75 4.76
C LYS A 52 -7.46 1.56 5.14
N ASN A 53 -8.69 1.51 4.65
CA ASN A 53 -9.60 0.37 4.85
C ASN A 53 -9.56 -0.60 3.68
N ASP A 54 -9.47 -0.08 2.46
CA ASP A 54 -9.56 -0.90 1.25
C ASP A 54 -8.33 -1.79 1.05
N ILE A 55 -7.14 -1.27 1.29
CA ILE A 55 -5.91 -2.04 1.07
C ILE A 55 -5.79 -3.22 2.05
N PRO A 56 -6.02 -3.04 3.38
CA PRO A 56 -5.99 -4.19 4.28
C PRO A 56 -7.03 -5.25 3.94
N ARG A 57 -8.23 -4.84 3.53
CA ARG A 57 -9.28 -5.78 3.13
C ARG A 57 -8.89 -6.59 1.93
N TRP A 58 -8.30 -5.94 0.93
CA TRP A 58 -7.82 -6.61 -0.26
C TRP A 58 -6.70 -7.59 0.06
N CYS A 59 -5.73 -7.17 0.88
CA CYS A 59 -4.63 -8.04 1.29
C CYS A 59 -5.16 -9.29 2.00
N ASP A 60 -6.10 -9.12 2.91
CA ASP A 60 -6.70 -10.22 3.64
C ASP A 60 -7.44 -11.19 2.71
N LYS A 61 -8.17 -10.63 1.74
CA LYS A 61 -8.97 -11.42 0.80
C LYS A 61 -8.12 -12.28 -0.13
N VAL A 62 -6.99 -11.77 -0.59
CA VAL A 62 -6.16 -12.46 -1.58
C VAL A 62 -4.88 -13.05 -0.99
N GLY A 63 -4.61 -12.82 0.29
CA GLY A 63 -3.50 -13.46 0.98
C GLY A 63 -2.19 -12.70 0.98
N HIS A 64 -2.19 -11.41 0.65
CA HIS A 64 -0.99 -10.59 0.80
C HIS A 64 -0.84 -10.16 2.25
N GLU A 65 0.39 -9.91 2.68
CA GLU A 65 0.64 -9.46 4.04
C GLU A 65 0.61 -7.93 4.11
N TYR A 66 -0.34 -7.39 4.86
CA TYR A 66 -0.41 -5.95 5.07
C TYR A 66 0.47 -5.56 6.25
N LEU A 67 1.45 -4.69 6.01
CA LEU A 67 2.40 -4.29 7.04
C LEU A 67 1.91 -3.10 7.88
N GLY A 68 1.12 -2.21 7.28
CA GLY A 68 0.62 -1.03 7.97
C GLY A 68 0.77 0.23 7.14
N PHE A 69 0.55 1.36 7.76
CA PHE A 69 0.68 2.65 7.10
C PHE A 69 1.21 3.70 8.08
N PHE A 70 1.70 4.81 7.54
CA PHE A 70 1.94 6.01 8.33
C PHE A 70 1.59 7.25 7.51
N ASP A 71 1.23 8.32 8.20
CA ASP A 71 0.81 9.57 7.56
C ASP A 71 1.98 10.50 7.31
N GLU A 72 2.00 11.08 6.12
CA GLU A 72 2.84 12.23 5.77
C GLU A 72 1.97 13.49 5.86
N ASP A 73 2.52 14.65 5.50
CA ASP A 73 1.81 15.93 5.65
C ASP A 73 0.45 15.96 4.94
N SER A 74 0.37 15.46 3.71
CA SER A 74 -0.85 15.54 2.91
C SER A 74 -1.30 14.22 2.31
N PHE A 75 -0.64 13.12 2.68
CA PHE A 75 -0.97 11.79 2.15
C PHE A 75 -0.47 10.72 3.10
N SER A 76 -0.85 9.47 2.84
CA SER A 76 -0.42 8.32 3.63
C SER A 76 0.42 7.38 2.79
N ARG A 77 1.34 6.68 3.43
CA ARG A 77 2.13 5.63 2.82
C ARG A 77 1.68 4.30 3.42
N LEU A 78 1.26 3.39 2.55
CA LEU A 78 0.77 2.06 2.96
C LEU A 78 1.72 1.00 2.40
N PHE A 79 1.98 -0.03 3.19
CA PHE A 79 2.98 -1.04 2.85
C PHE A 79 2.37 -2.43 2.92
N LEU A 80 2.69 -3.26 1.93
CA LEU A 80 2.29 -4.67 1.92
C LEU A 80 3.38 -5.53 1.27
N ILE A 81 3.36 -6.82 1.58
CA ILE A 81 4.25 -7.79 0.96
C ILE A 81 3.40 -8.69 0.06
N LYS A 82 3.83 -8.84 -1.18
CA LYS A 82 3.16 -9.77 -2.11
C LYS A 82 3.44 -11.21 -1.71
N GLU A 83 2.41 -12.00 -1.57
CA GLU A 83 2.49 -13.42 -1.27
C GLU A 83 2.42 -14.31 -2.51
#